data_ec25a3ee25e86ce6ca2dc450401108f4
#
_entry.id   ec25a3ee25e86ce6ca2dc450401108f4
#
_cell.length_a   1.000
_cell.length_b   1.000
_cell.length_c   1.000
_cell.angle_alpha   90.00
_cell.angle_beta   90.00
_cell.angle_gamma   90.00
#
_symmetry.space_group_name_H-M   'P 1'
#
loop_
_entity.id
_entity.type
_entity.pdbx_description
1 polymer ?
#
loop_
_entity_poly.entity_id
_entity_poly.type
_entity_poly.pdbx_seq_one_letter_code
_entity_poly.pdbx_strand_id
1 'polypeptide(L)'
;MVNRHIIRSLQIMLGVLLILGLLTPSNLPVQAGVTSTIPKVGLITDGGPIDDSGFNQMAYEGLTRAENEGLIDGSTYIPTGDPDIDYAGAIEQCVSDGNALCITVGFVMGDATMAAADTYPGVHFAIVDMTWEDSVYPANLRGLFFAVDEAAYLAGTLAGMMSTTNCIGAIGGMSIPPVDDFIFPFTYAAQWADPGVAVLRDYADSFVDEELGADLAEDQISRGADVIFGVGGMMGQGAVRRAAELGKYIIGVDSDVYLTAFDNGTAPGADKVLTSVIKRVDNAVYHTIQDQVNAEFSSGTTLCDLANGGVGLAPYHEAEAIIPSEVVDSIDEIANSIINGTTDVWAPLWTSSIFLPMAQR
;
A
#
# COMPACT_ATOMS: atom_id res chain seq x y z
N MET A 1 63.84 7.36 34.89
CA MET A 1 65.17 6.70 35.00
C MET A 1 64.95 5.23 34.64
N VAL A 2 65.53 4.86 33.48
CA VAL A 2 66.42 3.69 33.35
C VAL A 2 65.66 2.34 33.48
N ASN A 3 65.71 1.34 32.64
CA ASN A 3 66.48 1.02 31.42
C ASN A 3 65.79 -0.21 30.80
N ARG A 4 65.54 -0.25 29.66
CA ARG A 4 66.10 -0.92 28.46
C ARG A 4 66.99 -2.12 28.69
N HIS A 5 66.73 -3.12 27.86
CA HIS A 5 67.59 -4.22 27.38
C HIS A 5 67.59 -5.48 28.27
N ILE A 6 67.57 -6.68 27.76
CA ILE A 6 68.40 -7.36 26.76
C ILE A 6 67.85 -8.80 26.63
N ILE A 7 67.70 -9.29 25.52
CA ILE A 7 68.37 -10.13 24.50
C ILE A 7 67.86 -11.56 24.50
N ARG A 8 67.36 -11.94 23.37
CA ARG A 8 67.83 -12.93 22.36
C ARG A 8 68.24 -14.33 22.84
N SER A 9 67.62 -15.25 22.16
CA SER A 9 68.13 -16.52 21.53
C SER A 9 68.54 -17.69 22.39
N LEU A 10 67.87 -18.80 22.07
CA LEU A 10 68.47 -20.10 21.72
C LEU A 10 67.39 -20.98 21.12
N GLN A 11 67.32 -21.14 19.86
CA GLN A 11 67.87 -22.13 18.98
C GLN A 11 67.59 -23.59 19.40
N ILE A 12 66.69 -24.24 18.64
CA ILE A 12 66.77 -25.49 17.94
C ILE A 12 67.26 -26.66 18.78
N MET A 13 66.35 -27.63 18.98
CA MET A 13 66.67 -29.01 18.86
C MET A 13 65.55 -29.85 18.29
N LEU A 14 65.90 -30.52 17.22
CA LEU A 14 65.17 -31.46 16.41
C LEU A 14 64.67 -32.64 17.24
N GLY A 15 63.35 -32.90 17.16
CA GLY A 15 62.80 -34.18 17.64
C GLY A 15 61.76 -34.64 16.64
N VAL A 16 62.18 -35.42 15.65
CA VAL A 16 61.27 -36.17 14.76
C VAL A 16 60.66 -37.30 15.57
N LEU A 17 59.38 -37.10 15.99
CA LEU A 17 58.56 -38.21 16.46
C LEU A 17 57.57 -38.55 15.36
N LEU A 18 57.85 -39.69 14.70
CA LEU A 18 56.91 -40.31 13.77
C LEU A 18 55.76 -40.90 14.58
N ILE A 19 54.62 -40.17 14.60
CA ILE A 19 53.33 -40.69 15.07
C ILE A 19 52.58 -41.16 13.83
N LEU A 20 52.56 -42.45 13.58
CA LEU A 20 51.58 -43.10 12.72
C LEU A 20 50.22 -42.95 13.38
N GLY A 21 49.51 -41.84 13.11
CA GLY A 21 48.12 -41.66 13.47
C GLY A 21 47.26 -42.40 12.46
N LEU A 22 46.55 -43.39 12.93
CA LEU A 22 45.44 -44.05 12.23
C LEU A 22 44.47 -43.01 11.72
N LEU A 23 44.41 -42.84 10.40
CA LEU A 23 43.35 -42.13 9.72
C LEU A 23 42.04 -42.93 9.91
N THR A 24 41.29 -42.64 10.97
CA THR A 24 39.86 -42.96 10.99
C THR A 24 39.15 -41.97 10.07
N PRO A 25 38.38 -42.43 9.09
CA PRO A 25 37.53 -41.50 8.34
C PRO A 25 36.53 -40.91 9.33
N SER A 26 36.72 -39.65 9.69
CA SER A 26 35.69 -38.87 10.33
C SER A 26 34.53 -38.74 9.33
N ASN A 27 33.50 -39.56 9.54
CA ASN A 27 32.20 -39.29 8.96
C ASN A 27 31.72 -37.97 9.54
N LEU A 28 32.08 -36.85 8.91
CA LEU A 28 31.37 -35.59 9.09
C LEU A 28 29.92 -35.89 8.71
N PRO A 29 28.96 -35.58 9.57
CA PRO A 29 27.56 -35.65 9.15
C PRO A 29 27.44 -34.79 7.89
N VAL A 30 27.08 -35.42 6.78
CA VAL A 30 26.59 -34.70 5.60
C VAL A 30 25.41 -33.90 6.15
N GLN A 31 25.61 -32.61 6.32
CA GLN A 31 24.54 -31.70 6.60
C GLN A 31 23.58 -31.88 5.42
N ALA A 32 22.46 -32.56 5.69
CA ALA A 32 21.42 -32.67 4.69
C ALA A 32 21.19 -31.23 4.19
N GLY A 33 21.52 -30.99 2.93
CA GLY A 33 21.25 -29.69 2.31
C GLY A 33 19.78 -29.44 2.57
N VAL A 34 19.46 -28.33 3.25
CA VAL A 34 18.12 -27.80 3.30
C VAL A 34 17.81 -27.56 1.84
N THR A 35 17.06 -28.46 1.22
CA THR A 35 16.40 -28.15 -0.04
C THR A 35 15.44 -27.04 0.32
N SER A 36 15.86 -25.81 0.11
CA SER A 36 14.97 -24.65 0.14
C SER A 36 13.90 -24.95 -0.91
N THR A 37 12.77 -25.48 -0.46
CA THR A 37 11.62 -25.55 -1.32
C THR A 37 11.17 -24.13 -1.51
N ILE A 38 11.14 -23.67 -2.76
CA ILE A 38 10.58 -22.37 -3.12
C ILE A 38 9.17 -22.32 -2.54
N PRO A 39 8.78 -21.30 -1.75
CA PRO A 39 7.48 -21.29 -1.10
C PRO A 39 6.35 -21.06 -2.09
N LYS A 40 5.15 -21.53 -1.75
CA LYS A 40 3.90 -21.10 -2.38
C LYS A 40 3.33 -19.94 -1.61
N VAL A 41 2.63 -19.05 -2.32
CA VAL A 41 1.98 -17.86 -1.75
C VAL A 41 0.53 -17.79 -2.20
N GLY A 42 -0.39 -17.53 -1.27
CA GLY A 42 -1.79 -17.28 -1.55
C GLY A 42 -2.14 -15.79 -1.41
N LEU A 43 -2.99 -15.30 -2.31
CA LEU A 43 -3.59 -13.96 -2.28
C LEU A 43 -5.10 -14.10 -2.18
N ILE A 44 -5.71 -13.40 -1.23
CA ILE A 44 -7.15 -13.38 -0.98
C ILE A 44 -7.62 -11.93 -1.05
N THR A 45 -8.61 -11.62 -1.91
CA THR A 45 -9.15 -10.26 -2.05
C THR A 45 -10.49 -10.11 -1.34
N ASP A 46 -10.85 -8.90 -0.95
CA ASP A 46 -12.01 -8.58 -0.09
C ASP A 46 -13.34 -8.34 -0.83
N GLY A 47 -13.47 -8.81 -2.06
CA GLY A 47 -14.72 -8.74 -2.82
C GLY A 47 -14.61 -8.09 -4.20
N GLY A 48 -13.52 -7.38 -4.50
CA GLY A 48 -13.26 -6.84 -5.84
C GLY A 48 -12.52 -7.84 -6.74
N PRO A 49 -12.69 -7.76 -8.06
CA PRO A 49 -11.91 -8.54 -9.00
C PRO A 49 -10.46 -8.07 -9.06
N ILE A 50 -9.55 -8.92 -9.56
CA ILE A 50 -8.13 -8.58 -9.74
C ILE A 50 -7.84 -7.74 -11.00
N ASP A 51 -8.85 -7.39 -11.74
CA ASP A 51 -8.80 -6.50 -12.90
C ASP A 51 -9.58 -5.19 -12.65
N ASP A 52 -9.64 -4.76 -11.37
CA ASP A 52 -10.30 -3.53 -10.93
C ASP A 52 -9.54 -2.25 -11.34
N SER A 53 -8.47 -2.35 -12.10
CA SER A 53 -7.57 -1.26 -12.50
C SER A 53 -6.98 -0.46 -11.32
N GLY A 54 -7.04 -0.99 -10.10
CA GLY A 54 -6.65 -0.31 -8.86
C GLY A 54 -6.14 -1.27 -7.79
N PHE A 55 -6.80 -1.26 -6.64
CA PHE A 55 -6.37 -1.87 -5.39
C PHE A 55 -6.05 -3.38 -5.46
N ASN A 56 -7.01 -4.19 -5.95
CA ASN A 56 -6.82 -5.64 -6.03
C ASN A 56 -5.88 -6.01 -7.18
N GLN A 57 -5.95 -5.30 -8.30
CA GLN A 57 -5.02 -5.48 -9.41
C GLN A 57 -3.58 -5.25 -8.97
N MET A 58 -3.29 -4.16 -8.25
CA MET A 58 -1.96 -3.85 -7.75
C MET A 58 -1.41 -4.98 -6.84
N ALA A 59 -2.25 -5.52 -5.94
CA ALA A 59 -1.85 -6.66 -5.11
C ALA A 59 -1.50 -7.90 -5.95
N TYR A 60 -2.33 -8.19 -6.95
CA TYR A 60 -2.12 -9.32 -7.86
C TYR A 60 -0.88 -9.13 -8.76
N GLU A 61 -0.59 -7.91 -9.17
CA GLU A 61 0.63 -7.58 -9.92
C GLU A 61 1.90 -7.85 -9.10
N GLY A 62 1.89 -7.51 -7.80
CA GLY A 62 2.99 -7.84 -6.89
C GLY A 62 3.23 -9.33 -6.75
N LEU A 63 2.17 -10.12 -6.62
CA LEU A 63 2.21 -11.59 -6.60
C LEU A 63 2.73 -12.16 -7.93
N THR A 64 2.16 -11.73 -9.04
CA THR A 64 2.50 -12.20 -10.39
C THR A 64 3.95 -11.87 -10.74
N ARG A 65 4.42 -10.69 -10.33
CA ARG A 65 5.82 -10.31 -10.47
C ARG A 65 6.76 -11.28 -9.75
N ALA A 66 6.45 -11.62 -8.50
CA ALA A 66 7.25 -12.58 -7.73
C ALA A 66 7.27 -13.98 -8.38
N GLU A 67 6.14 -14.41 -8.95
CA GLU A 67 6.03 -15.68 -9.68
C GLU A 67 6.85 -15.64 -10.98
N ASN A 68 6.74 -14.60 -11.78
CA ASN A 68 7.47 -14.44 -13.04
C ASN A 68 8.99 -14.34 -12.84
N GLU A 69 9.44 -13.78 -11.72
CA GLU A 69 10.85 -13.74 -11.34
C GLU A 69 11.35 -15.06 -10.72
N GLY A 70 10.47 -16.04 -10.53
CA GLY A 70 10.83 -17.36 -9.99
C GLY A 70 11.11 -17.36 -8.49
N LEU A 71 10.62 -16.38 -7.75
CA LEU A 71 10.78 -16.30 -6.29
C LEU A 71 9.89 -17.32 -5.57
N ILE A 72 8.74 -17.68 -6.17
CA ILE A 72 7.75 -18.59 -5.59
C ILE A 72 7.45 -19.74 -6.55
N ASP A 73 7.10 -20.92 -6.00
CA ASP A 73 6.73 -22.12 -6.75
C ASP A 73 5.22 -22.20 -6.95
N GLY A 74 4.69 -21.17 -7.63
CA GLY A 74 3.27 -21.00 -7.91
C GLY A 74 2.54 -20.18 -6.85
N SER A 75 1.42 -19.66 -7.28
CA SER A 75 0.54 -18.82 -6.49
C SER A 75 -0.87 -19.36 -6.48
N THR A 76 -1.65 -19.00 -5.46
CA THR A 76 -3.09 -19.28 -5.38
C THR A 76 -3.81 -17.94 -5.25
N TYR A 77 -4.78 -17.68 -6.12
CA TYR A 77 -5.70 -16.56 -6.00
C TYR A 77 -7.05 -17.05 -5.53
N ILE A 78 -7.58 -16.47 -4.45
CA ILE A 78 -8.87 -16.84 -3.84
C ILE A 78 -9.73 -15.57 -3.83
N PRO A 79 -10.66 -15.42 -4.77
CA PRO A 79 -11.62 -14.31 -4.77
C PRO A 79 -12.69 -14.52 -3.68
N THR A 80 -13.10 -13.43 -3.03
CA THR A 80 -14.19 -13.43 -2.06
C THR A 80 -15.28 -12.46 -2.52
N GLY A 81 -15.91 -12.74 -3.64
CA GLY A 81 -16.78 -11.79 -4.36
C GLY A 81 -18.29 -11.86 -4.06
N ASP A 82 -18.75 -12.46 -2.95
CA ASP A 82 -20.19 -12.60 -2.64
C ASP A 82 -20.52 -11.92 -1.30
N PRO A 83 -21.71 -11.30 -1.13
CA PRO A 83 -22.11 -10.65 0.12
C PRO A 83 -22.20 -11.58 1.34
N ASP A 84 -22.19 -12.90 1.14
CA ASP A 84 -22.11 -13.90 2.21
C ASP A 84 -20.68 -14.43 2.43
N ILE A 85 -19.69 -13.56 2.30
CA ILE A 85 -18.28 -13.92 2.26
C ILE A 85 -17.83 -14.57 3.56
N ASP A 86 -17.36 -15.81 3.45
CA ASP A 86 -16.62 -16.49 4.50
C ASP A 86 -15.11 -16.20 4.38
N TYR A 87 -14.67 -15.05 4.88
CA TYR A 87 -13.24 -14.70 4.91
C TYR A 87 -12.41 -15.76 5.64
N ALA A 88 -12.94 -16.31 6.72
CA ALA A 88 -12.25 -17.34 7.49
C ALA A 88 -12.05 -18.60 6.66
N GLY A 89 -13.09 -19.05 5.94
CA GLY A 89 -13.00 -20.19 5.03
C GLY A 89 -12.05 -19.96 3.86
N ALA A 90 -12.01 -18.76 3.29
CA ALA A 90 -11.06 -18.41 2.23
C ALA A 90 -9.59 -18.44 2.73
N ILE A 91 -9.34 -17.95 3.94
CA ILE A 91 -8.01 -18.00 4.55
C ILE A 91 -7.64 -19.45 4.92
N GLU A 92 -8.58 -20.26 5.44
CA GLU A 92 -8.36 -21.68 5.70
C GLU A 92 -8.04 -22.45 4.41
N GLN A 93 -8.69 -22.13 3.29
CA GLN A 93 -8.33 -22.68 1.98
C GLN A 93 -6.91 -22.33 1.59
N CYS A 94 -6.51 -21.06 1.73
CA CYS A 94 -5.13 -20.63 1.47
C CYS A 94 -4.11 -21.46 2.24
N VAL A 95 -4.35 -21.71 3.52
CA VAL A 95 -3.49 -22.56 4.36
C VAL A 95 -3.52 -24.03 3.88
N SER A 96 -4.70 -24.57 3.57
CA SER A 96 -4.86 -25.98 3.16
C SER A 96 -4.25 -26.29 1.79
N ASP A 97 -4.13 -25.28 0.93
CA ASP A 97 -3.45 -25.37 -0.37
C ASP A 97 -1.90 -25.45 -0.22
N GLY A 98 -1.42 -25.36 1.00
CA GLY A 98 0.00 -25.51 1.34
C GLY A 98 0.82 -24.25 1.10
N ASN A 99 0.19 -23.08 1.10
CA ASN A 99 0.88 -21.80 1.03
C ASN A 99 1.67 -21.55 2.33
N ALA A 100 2.90 -21.08 2.19
CA ALA A 100 3.75 -20.69 3.31
C ALA A 100 3.49 -19.26 3.78
N LEU A 101 2.89 -18.45 2.91
CA LEU A 101 2.46 -17.08 3.16
C LEU A 101 1.06 -16.89 2.55
N CYS A 102 0.11 -16.40 3.34
CA CYS A 102 -1.21 -15.98 2.90
C CYS A 102 -1.33 -14.46 3.04
N ILE A 103 -1.62 -13.78 1.94
CA ILE A 103 -1.77 -12.33 1.89
C ILE A 103 -3.24 -11.99 1.69
N THR A 104 -3.84 -11.32 2.65
CA THR A 104 -5.21 -10.80 2.56
C THR A 104 -5.18 -9.33 2.12
N VAL A 105 -6.07 -8.98 1.21
CA VAL A 105 -6.11 -7.64 0.59
C VAL A 105 -7.39 -6.95 1.00
N GLY A 106 -7.28 -6.03 1.97
CA GLY A 106 -8.40 -5.21 2.43
C GLY A 106 -8.62 -5.26 3.95
N PHE A 107 -8.91 -4.08 4.49
CA PHE A 107 -9.13 -3.80 5.92
C PHE A 107 -10.20 -4.72 6.55
N VAL A 108 -11.27 -5.01 5.82
CA VAL A 108 -12.42 -5.78 6.33
C VAL A 108 -12.09 -7.22 6.70
N MET A 109 -10.96 -7.75 6.21
CA MET A 109 -10.46 -9.08 6.56
C MET A 109 -9.61 -9.11 7.83
N GLY A 110 -9.43 -7.98 8.52
CA GLY A 110 -8.52 -7.84 9.67
C GLY A 110 -8.74 -8.88 10.76
N ASP A 111 -9.96 -9.01 11.27
CA ASP A 111 -10.28 -9.95 12.35
C ASP A 111 -10.07 -11.41 11.93
N ALA A 112 -10.45 -11.77 10.71
CA ALA A 112 -10.28 -13.13 10.18
C ALA A 112 -8.79 -13.47 9.99
N THR A 113 -7.98 -12.51 9.51
CA THR A 113 -6.53 -12.70 9.32
C THR A 113 -5.81 -12.84 10.67
N MET A 114 -6.17 -12.03 11.66
CA MET A 114 -5.66 -12.13 13.02
C MET A 114 -5.94 -13.51 13.63
N ALA A 115 -7.20 -13.96 13.55
CA ALA A 115 -7.62 -15.27 14.07
C ALA A 115 -6.91 -16.44 13.37
N ALA A 116 -6.65 -16.31 12.07
CA ALA A 116 -5.91 -17.31 11.31
C ALA A 116 -4.43 -17.35 11.73
N ALA A 117 -3.79 -16.20 11.95
CA ALA A 117 -2.41 -16.14 12.42
C ALA A 117 -2.23 -16.83 13.77
N ASP A 118 -3.17 -16.65 14.70
CA ASP A 118 -3.18 -17.35 15.99
C ASP A 118 -3.40 -18.86 15.83
N THR A 119 -4.24 -19.26 14.86
CA THR A 119 -4.61 -20.68 14.65
C THR A 119 -3.52 -21.46 13.94
N TYR A 120 -2.80 -20.83 13.02
CA TYR A 120 -1.81 -21.46 12.14
C TYR A 120 -0.39 -20.86 12.32
N PRO A 121 0.28 -21.08 13.46
CA PRO A 121 1.56 -20.45 13.76
C PRO A 121 2.71 -20.86 12.83
N GLY A 122 2.51 -21.88 11.99
CA GLY A 122 3.48 -22.37 10.99
C GLY A 122 3.31 -21.72 9.61
N VAL A 123 2.32 -20.85 9.42
CA VAL A 123 2.06 -20.10 8.18
C VAL A 123 2.23 -18.62 8.47
N HIS A 124 2.87 -17.88 7.58
CA HIS A 124 2.93 -16.42 7.69
C HIS A 124 1.70 -15.79 7.05
N PHE A 125 1.27 -14.68 7.62
CA PHE A 125 0.16 -13.88 7.14
C PHE A 125 0.60 -12.43 6.93
N ALA A 126 0.11 -11.81 5.87
CA ALA A 126 0.21 -10.38 5.68
C ALA A 126 -1.16 -9.83 5.30
N ILE A 127 -1.46 -8.60 5.70
CA ILE A 127 -2.71 -7.94 5.35
C ILE A 127 -2.48 -6.53 4.85
N VAL A 128 -3.12 -6.18 3.75
CA VAL A 128 -3.11 -4.83 3.18
C VAL A 128 -4.17 -3.97 3.88
N ASP A 129 -3.81 -2.74 4.21
CA ASP A 129 -4.66 -1.72 4.83
C ASP A 129 -5.09 -1.98 6.28
N MET A 130 -4.37 -2.83 6.99
CA MET A 130 -4.67 -3.05 8.39
C MET A 130 -3.40 -3.00 9.24
N THR A 131 -3.52 -2.37 10.40
CA THR A 131 -2.49 -2.36 11.44
C THR A 131 -3.13 -2.45 12.81
N TRP A 132 -2.36 -2.92 13.76
CA TRP A 132 -2.75 -3.00 15.19
C TRP A 132 -1.64 -2.42 16.05
N GLU A 133 -1.88 -2.28 17.33
CA GLU A 133 -0.80 -1.97 18.28
C GLU A 133 0.25 -3.08 18.28
N ASP A 134 1.53 -2.73 18.31
CA ASP A 134 2.66 -3.67 18.23
C ASP A 134 2.57 -4.82 19.26
N SER A 135 1.96 -4.56 20.43
CA SER A 135 1.83 -5.54 21.51
C SER A 135 0.89 -6.70 21.23
N VAL A 136 0.04 -6.60 20.19
CA VAL A 136 -0.97 -7.62 19.88
C VAL A 136 -0.68 -8.45 18.63
N TYR A 137 0.40 -8.14 17.89
CA TYR A 137 0.77 -8.90 16.71
C TYR A 137 1.22 -10.33 17.06
N PRO A 138 0.60 -11.36 16.47
CA PRO A 138 1.20 -12.70 16.41
C PRO A 138 2.54 -12.65 15.68
N ALA A 139 3.47 -13.55 16.06
CA ALA A 139 4.82 -13.57 15.49
C ALA A 139 4.87 -13.83 13.98
N ASN A 140 3.77 -14.29 13.40
CA ASN A 140 3.60 -14.66 11.99
C ASN A 140 2.63 -13.75 11.23
N LEU A 141 2.29 -12.56 11.77
CA LEU A 141 1.38 -11.62 11.13
C LEU A 141 2.09 -10.29 10.85
N ARG A 142 1.92 -9.78 9.62
CA ARG A 142 2.41 -8.45 9.18
C ARG A 142 1.24 -7.62 8.67
N GLY A 143 1.10 -6.39 9.15
CA GLY A 143 0.23 -5.37 8.58
C GLY A 143 0.99 -4.51 7.57
N LEU A 144 0.43 -4.29 6.40
CA LEU A 144 0.96 -3.39 5.36
C LEU A 144 0.12 -2.11 5.41
N PHE A 145 0.62 -1.10 6.09
CA PHE A 145 -0.06 0.16 6.32
C PHE A 145 0.47 1.24 5.38
N PHE A 146 -0.44 1.95 4.73
CA PHE A 146 -0.11 3.01 3.78
C PHE A 146 -0.54 4.36 4.34
N ALA A 147 0.41 5.29 4.43
CA ALA A 147 0.16 6.68 4.82
C ALA A 147 -0.46 7.46 3.65
N VAL A 148 -1.64 7.01 3.21
CA VAL A 148 -2.35 7.61 2.07
C VAL A 148 -2.81 9.03 2.35
N ASP A 149 -2.98 9.39 3.63
CA ASP A 149 -3.26 10.72 4.13
C ASP A 149 -2.20 11.74 3.69
N GLU A 150 -0.93 11.35 3.63
CA GLU A 150 0.15 12.21 3.15
C GLU A 150 -0.02 12.57 1.66
N ALA A 151 -0.27 11.59 0.81
CA ALA A 151 -0.44 11.82 -0.63
C ALA A 151 -1.81 12.44 -0.96
N ALA A 152 -2.86 12.08 -0.22
CA ALA A 152 -4.18 12.71 -0.34
C ALA A 152 -4.16 14.19 0.05
N TYR A 153 -3.31 14.58 1.00
CA TYR A 153 -3.08 15.99 1.34
C TYR A 153 -2.51 16.75 0.13
N LEU A 154 -1.54 16.17 -0.59
CA LEU A 154 -0.98 16.77 -1.81
C LEU A 154 -2.05 16.90 -2.90
N ALA A 155 -2.86 15.85 -3.10
CA ALA A 155 -3.95 15.84 -4.08
C ALA A 155 -5.03 16.87 -3.75
N GLY A 156 -5.38 17.04 -2.48
CA GLY A 156 -6.32 18.05 -2.01
C GLY A 156 -5.81 19.47 -2.25
N THR A 157 -4.52 19.70 -1.99
CA THR A 157 -3.88 21.00 -2.31
C THR A 157 -3.99 21.30 -3.81
N LEU A 158 -3.64 20.32 -4.66
CA LEU A 158 -3.76 20.45 -6.11
C LEU A 158 -5.20 20.77 -6.52
N ALA A 159 -6.18 20.01 -6.02
CA ALA A 159 -7.59 20.22 -6.35
C ALA A 159 -8.09 21.60 -5.95
N GLY A 160 -7.75 22.08 -4.74
CA GLY A 160 -8.12 23.41 -4.28
C GLY A 160 -7.53 24.53 -5.14
N MET A 161 -6.25 24.39 -5.55
CA MET A 161 -5.59 25.39 -6.41
C MET A 161 -6.05 25.34 -7.87
N MET A 162 -6.54 24.20 -8.35
CA MET A 162 -7.00 24.02 -9.74
C MET A 162 -8.50 24.27 -9.93
N SER A 163 -9.29 24.31 -8.86
CA SER A 163 -10.73 24.58 -8.96
C SER A 163 -11.00 26.02 -9.43
N THR A 164 -11.90 26.16 -10.37
CA THR A 164 -12.36 27.46 -10.91
C THR A 164 -13.75 27.84 -10.43
N THR A 165 -14.49 26.89 -9.88
CA THR A 165 -15.84 27.09 -9.33
C THR A 165 -15.86 27.28 -7.82
N ASN A 166 -14.72 27.12 -7.16
CA ASN A 166 -14.58 27.01 -5.70
C ASN A 166 -15.45 25.87 -5.12
N CYS A 167 -15.66 24.81 -5.89
CA CYS A 167 -16.38 23.62 -5.46
C CYS A 167 -15.72 22.37 -6.05
N ILE A 168 -15.33 21.45 -5.20
CA ILE A 168 -14.74 20.17 -5.59
C ILE A 168 -15.48 19.02 -4.91
N GLY A 169 -15.31 17.82 -5.42
CA GLY A 169 -15.97 16.63 -4.92
C GLY A 169 -14.99 15.54 -4.51
N ALA A 170 -15.36 14.80 -3.49
CA ALA A 170 -14.69 13.57 -3.07
C ALA A 170 -15.74 12.48 -2.84
N ILE A 171 -15.56 11.33 -3.48
CA ILE A 171 -16.52 10.22 -3.47
C ILE A 171 -15.79 8.99 -2.97
N GLY A 172 -16.18 8.49 -1.79
CA GLY A 172 -15.61 7.31 -1.15
C GLY A 172 -16.45 6.06 -1.37
N GLY A 173 -15.83 4.88 -1.34
CA GLY A 173 -16.53 3.61 -1.37
C GLY A 173 -17.35 3.42 -0.08
N MET A 174 -16.68 3.11 1.01
CA MET A 174 -17.29 2.98 2.35
C MET A 174 -16.60 3.95 3.31
N SER A 175 -17.33 4.42 4.33
CA SER A 175 -16.71 5.18 5.42
C SER A 175 -16.03 4.23 6.40
N ILE A 176 -14.82 3.85 6.05
CA ILE A 176 -13.91 3.04 6.86
C ILE A 176 -12.53 3.73 6.93
N PRO A 177 -11.70 3.45 7.94
CA PRO A 177 -10.45 4.17 8.13
C PRO A 177 -9.58 4.30 6.88
N PRO A 178 -9.30 3.25 6.07
CA PRO A 178 -8.47 3.40 4.88
C PRO A 178 -9.04 4.31 3.79
N VAL A 179 -10.36 4.51 3.75
CA VAL A 179 -11.03 5.44 2.81
C VAL A 179 -11.07 6.85 3.39
N ASP A 180 -11.38 6.95 4.68
CA ASP A 180 -11.44 8.23 5.39
C ASP A 180 -10.07 8.92 5.43
N ASP A 181 -8.97 8.14 5.46
CA ASP A 181 -7.59 8.62 5.39
C ASP A 181 -7.24 9.28 4.02
N PHE A 182 -7.98 8.98 2.96
CA PHE A 182 -7.92 9.75 1.72
C PHE A 182 -8.81 11.00 1.77
N ILE A 183 -10.07 10.84 2.21
CA ILE A 183 -11.12 11.87 2.06
C ILE A 183 -10.88 13.08 2.97
N PHE A 184 -10.49 12.86 4.23
CA PHE A 184 -10.35 13.96 5.18
C PHE A 184 -9.11 14.82 4.94
N PRO A 185 -7.90 14.27 4.76
CA PRO A 185 -6.73 15.06 4.44
C PRO A 185 -6.85 15.80 3.10
N PHE A 186 -7.44 15.16 2.08
CA PHE A 186 -7.79 15.84 0.82
C PHE A 186 -8.69 17.07 1.07
N THR A 187 -9.78 16.87 1.81
CA THR A 187 -10.72 17.95 2.12
C THR A 187 -10.05 19.11 2.83
N TYR A 188 -9.26 18.77 3.84
CA TYR A 188 -8.57 19.77 4.64
C TYR A 188 -7.54 20.55 3.82
N ALA A 189 -6.70 19.85 3.07
CA ALA A 189 -5.66 20.45 2.26
C ALA A 189 -6.23 21.39 1.19
N ALA A 190 -7.34 20.99 0.55
CA ALA A 190 -8.02 21.85 -0.41
C ALA A 190 -8.51 23.16 0.24
N GLN A 191 -9.12 23.08 1.43
CA GLN A 191 -9.59 24.25 2.17
C GLN A 191 -8.45 25.10 2.76
N TRP A 192 -7.29 24.49 2.99
CA TRP A 192 -6.10 25.22 3.38
C TRP A 192 -5.51 26.00 2.19
N ALA A 193 -5.47 25.36 1.01
CA ALA A 193 -4.97 25.97 -0.22
C ALA A 193 -5.91 27.09 -0.75
N ASP A 194 -7.21 26.86 -0.67
CA ASP A 194 -8.26 27.87 -0.95
C ASP A 194 -9.33 27.85 0.15
N PRO A 195 -9.28 28.80 1.10
CA PRO A 195 -10.29 28.88 2.16
C PRO A 195 -11.74 29.13 1.66
N GLY A 196 -11.91 29.47 0.39
CA GLY A 196 -13.22 29.65 -0.25
C GLY A 196 -13.80 28.37 -0.85
N VAL A 197 -13.02 27.31 -0.97
CA VAL A 197 -13.45 26.09 -1.63
C VAL A 197 -14.44 25.29 -0.78
N ALA A 198 -15.56 24.89 -1.38
CA ALA A 198 -16.48 23.91 -0.83
C ALA A 198 -16.07 22.50 -1.27
N VAL A 199 -15.99 21.56 -0.33
CA VAL A 199 -15.69 20.16 -0.63
C VAL A 199 -16.93 19.31 -0.35
N LEU A 200 -17.55 18.79 -1.42
CA LEU A 200 -18.64 17.84 -1.33
C LEU A 200 -18.06 16.45 -1.02
N ARG A 201 -18.72 15.71 -0.11
CA ARG A 201 -18.25 14.38 0.28
C ARG A 201 -19.43 13.44 0.34
N ASP A 202 -19.35 12.36 -0.39
CA ASP A 202 -20.37 11.31 -0.43
C ASP A 202 -19.70 9.93 -0.36
N TYR A 203 -20.42 8.93 0.17
CA TYR A 203 -19.98 7.53 0.25
C TYR A 203 -21.04 6.66 -0.41
N ALA A 204 -20.59 5.71 -1.22
CA ALA A 204 -21.45 4.82 -2.00
C ALA A 204 -21.91 3.59 -1.23
N ASP A 205 -21.28 3.27 -0.09
CA ASP A 205 -21.42 1.99 0.62
C ASP A 205 -21.13 0.76 -0.28
N SER A 206 -20.27 0.95 -1.30
CA SER A 206 -19.86 -0.08 -2.27
C SER A 206 -18.48 0.23 -2.83
N PHE A 207 -17.67 -0.81 -3.10
CA PHE A 207 -16.41 -0.69 -3.84
C PHE A 207 -16.53 -1.13 -5.31
N VAL A 208 -17.66 -1.75 -5.69
CA VAL A 208 -17.81 -2.40 -7.00
C VAL A 208 -18.89 -1.78 -7.89
N ASP A 209 -19.73 -0.91 -7.36
CA ASP A 209 -20.87 -0.31 -8.09
C ASP A 209 -20.42 0.93 -8.89
N GLU A 210 -19.97 0.70 -10.13
CA GLU A 210 -19.54 1.78 -11.04
C GLU A 210 -20.67 2.76 -11.38
N GLU A 211 -21.90 2.28 -11.53
CA GLU A 211 -23.04 3.11 -11.89
C GLU A 211 -23.37 4.09 -10.76
N LEU A 212 -23.36 3.62 -9.51
CA LEU A 212 -23.57 4.47 -8.34
C LEU A 212 -22.44 5.51 -8.20
N GLY A 213 -21.19 5.12 -8.48
CA GLY A 213 -20.07 6.08 -8.51
C GLY A 213 -20.28 7.18 -9.55
N ALA A 214 -20.73 6.82 -10.75
CA ALA A 214 -21.05 7.77 -11.81
C ALA A 214 -22.20 8.72 -11.42
N ASP A 215 -23.25 8.20 -10.81
CA ASP A 215 -24.42 8.99 -10.35
C ASP A 215 -24.01 10.01 -9.27
N LEU A 216 -23.18 9.59 -8.31
CA LEU A 216 -22.65 10.49 -7.27
C LEU A 216 -21.77 11.60 -7.86
N ALA A 217 -20.96 11.29 -8.88
CA ALA A 217 -20.18 12.29 -9.58
C ALA A 217 -21.06 13.29 -10.32
N GLU A 218 -22.13 12.84 -10.99
CA GLU A 218 -23.11 13.74 -11.63
C GLU A 218 -23.79 14.66 -10.61
N ASP A 219 -24.21 14.12 -9.45
CA ASP A 219 -24.83 14.94 -8.40
C ASP A 219 -23.87 16.03 -7.93
N GLN A 220 -22.63 15.67 -7.58
CA GLN A 220 -21.63 16.64 -7.13
C GLN A 220 -21.31 17.69 -8.20
N ILE A 221 -21.21 17.30 -9.47
CA ILE A 221 -21.01 18.22 -10.60
C ILE A 221 -22.20 19.14 -10.76
N SER A 222 -23.43 18.63 -10.61
CA SER A 222 -24.65 19.46 -10.67
C SER A 222 -24.71 20.53 -9.57
N ARG A 223 -24.03 20.27 -8.45
CA ARG A 223 -23.87 21.18 -7.29
C ARG A 223 -22.67 22.11 -7.45
N GLY A 224 -21.94 22.01 -8.55
CA GLY A 224 -20.88 22.94 -8.94
C GLY A 224 -19.45 22.38 -8.88
N ALA A 225 -19.25 21.12 -8.52
CA ALA A 225 -17.91 20.53 -8.48
C ALA A 225 -17.26 20.51 -9.88
N ASP A 226 -16.02 20.99 -9.97
CA ASP A 226 -15.24 21.00 -11.20
C ASP A 226 -13.97 20.12 -11.14
N VAL A 227 -13.65 19.58 -9.96
CA VAL A 227 -12.66 18.54 -9.74
C VAL A 227 -13.31 17.42 -8.92
N ILE A 228 -13.22 16.17 -9.36
CA ILE A 228 -13.76 14.99 -8.66
C ILE A 228 -12.62 14.05 -8.26
N PHE A 229 -12.56 13.70 -6.98
CA PHE A 229 -11.66 12.70 -6.41
C PHE A 229 -12.45 11.42 -6.15
N GLY A 230 -12.15 10.34 -6.87
CA GLY A 230 -12.83 9.05 -6.75
C GLY A 230 -11.98 8.06 -5.94
N VAL A 231 -12.51 7.62 -4.78
CA VAL A 231 -11.80 6.78 -3.81
C VAL A 231 -12.55 5.48 -3.56
N GLY A 232 -12.06 4.37 -4.10
CA GLY A 232 -12.62 3.05 -3.78
C GLY A 232 -12.95 2.19 -4.99
N GLY A 233 -12.00 1.44 -5.48
CA GLY A 233 -12.15 0.38 -6.47
C GLY A 233 -12.92 0.79 -7.73
N MET A 234 -13.75 -0.11 -8.25
CA MET A 234 -14.55 0.11 -9.45
C MET A 234 -15.55 1.27 -9.29
N MET A 235 -16.13 1.44 -8.10
CA MET A 235 -17.03 2.55 -7.80
C MET A 235 -16.32 3.89 -8.01
N GLY A 236 -15.11 4.06 -7.46
CA GLY A 236 -14.30 5.27 -7.65
C GLY A 236 -13.94 5.52 -9.11
N GLN A 237 -13.69 4.45 -9.88
CA GLN A 237 -13.45 4.57 -11.32
C GLN A 237 -14.69 4.99 -12.11
N GLY A 238 -15.88 4.50 -11.75
CA GLY A 238 -17.15 4.97 -12.30
C GLY A 238 -17.28 6.48 -12.11
N ALA A 239 -16.99 6.98 -10.91
CA ALA A 239 -17.03 8.40 -10.59
C ALA A 239 -16.05 9.23 -11.44
N VAL A 240 -14.77 8.83 -11.54
CA VAL A 240 -13.77 9.62 -12.29
C VAL A 240 -13.98 9.55 -13.79
N ARG A 241 -14.40 8.39 -14.35
CA ARG A 241 -14.72 8.28 -15.77
C ARG A 241 -15.90 9.18 -16.13
N ARG A 242 -16.96 9.14 -15.31
CA ARG A 242 -18.14 9.98 -15.54
C ARG A 242 -17.85 11.47 -15.46
N ALA A 243 -17.08 11.89 -14.46
CA ALA A 243 -16.64 13.27 -14.33
C ALA A 243 -15.80 13.74 -15.54
N ALA A 244 -14.88 12.90 -16.00
CA ALA A 244 -14.05 13.19 -17.18
C ALA A 244 -14.89 13.31 -18.47
N GLU A 245 -15.89 12.43 -18.66
CA GLU A 245 -16.85 12.52 -19.78
C GLU A 245 -17.64 13.83 -19.76
N LEU A 246 -17.95 14.34 -18.58
CA LEU A 246 -18.61 15.62 -18.38
C LEU A 246 -17.65 16.83 -18.43
N GLY A 247 -16.38 16.59 -18.81
CA GLY A 247 -15.36 17.61 -19.01
C GLY A 247 -14.82 18.20 -17.71
N LYS A 248 -14.98 17.51 -16.57
CA LYS A 248 -14.45 17.92 -15.27
C LYS A 248 -13.09 17.29 -15.02
N TYR A 249 -12.24 17.97 -14.26
CA TYR A 249 -10.98 17.39 -13.82
C TYR A 249 -11.21 16.27 -12.83
N ILE A 250 -10.29 15.29 -12.84
CA ILE A 250 -10.37 14.14 -11.96
C ILE A 250 -9.04 13.86 -11.27
N ILE A 251 -9.12 13.27 -10.10
CA ILE A 251 -8.01 12.66 -9.39
C ILE A 251 -8.40 11.22 -9.07
N GLY A 252 -7.54 10.28 -9.45
CA GLY A 252 -7.73 8.85 -9.17
C GLY A 252 -7.01 8.39 -7.91
N VAL A 253 -7.12 7.08 -7.61
CA VAL A 253 -6.43 6.44 -6.47
C VAL A 253 -5.77 5.12 -6.85
N ASP A 254 -4.91 4.66 -5.96
CA ASP A 254 -4.19 3.39 -5.95
C ASP A 254 -3.17 3.28 -7.10
N SER A 255 -3.64 3.24 -8.33
CA SER A 255 -2.84 3.18 -9.55
C SER A 255 -2.83 4.53 -10.29
N ASP A 256 -1.93 4.66 -11.26
CA ASP A 256 -2.00 5.76 -12.23
C ASP A 256 -3.17 5.54 -13.19
N VAL A 257 -4.33 6.16 -12.88
CA VAL A 257 -5.56 5.96 -13.66
C VAL A 257 -5.42 6.42 -15.11
N TYR A 258 -4.52 7.34 -15.42
CA TYR A 258 -4.22 7.72 -16.81
C TYR A 258 -3.73 6.52 -17.63
N LEU A 259 -2.89 5.68 -17.01
CA LEU A 259 -2.38 4.48 -17.64
C LEU A 259 -3.38 3.31 -17.61
N THR A 260 -4.09 3.14 -16.49
CA THR A 260 -4.98 1.98 -16.25
C THR A 260 -6.42 2.25 -16.73
N ALA A 261 -7.16 3.11 -16.06
CA ALA A 261 -8.57 3.37 -16.35
C ALA A 261 -8.81 4.17 -17.64
N PHE A 262 -7.79 4.92 -18.12
CA PHE A 262 -7.85 5.72 -19.34
C PHE A 262 -6.93 5.20 -20.48
N ASP A 263 -6.60 3.90 -20.49
CA ASP A 263 -5.91 3.18 -21.57
C ASP A 263 -4.64 3.89 -22.06
N ASN A 264 -3.73 4.21 -21.15
CA ASN A 264 -2.50 4.95 -21.47
C ASN A 264 -2.78 6.30 -22.17
N GLY A 265 -3.80 7.00 -21.70
CA GLY A 265 -4.19 8.31 -22.23
C GLY A 265 -4.97 8.28 -23.55
N THR A 266 -5.38 7.11 -24.04
CA THR A 266 -6.10 6.98 -25.32
C THR A 266 -7.62 6.99 -25.16
N ALA A 267 -8.12 6.72 -23.97
CA ALA A 267 -9.57 6.76 -23.69
C ALA A 267 -10.08 8.20 -23.61
N PRO A 268 -11.36 8.44 -23.99
CA PRO A 268 -11.99 9.75 -23.88
C PRO A 268 -11.92 10.27 -22.43
N GLY A 269 -11.54 11.54 -22.25
CA GLY A 269 -11.42 12.17 -20.94
C GLY A 269 -10.06 12.00 -20.25
N ALA A 270 -9.09 11.31 -20.85
CA ALA A 270 -7.74 11.22 -20.32
C ALA A 270 -7.09 12.59 -20.08
N ASP A 271 -7.40 13.59 -20.91
CA ASP A 271 -6.97 14.99 -20.76
C ASP A 271 -7.55 15.70 -19.53
N LYS A 272 -8.44 15.04 -18.79
CA LYS A 272 -9.03 15.56 -17.55
C LYS A 272 -8.36 14.99 -16.30
N VAL A 273 -7.49 14.00 -16.44
CA VAL A 273 -6.74 13.42 -15.33
C VAL A 273 -5.70 14.42 -14.85
N LEU A 274 -5.89 15.02 -13.66
CA LEU A 274 -4.87 15.87 -13.04
C LEU A 274 -3.71 15.02 -12.50
N THR A 275 -4.03 13.96 -11.77
CA THR A 275 -3.10 13.00 -11.18
C THR A 275 -3.87 11.81 -10.58
N SER A 276 -3.15 10.92 -9.91
CA SER A 276 -3.72 9.91 -9.01
C SER A 276 -2.95 9.90 -7.69
N VAL A 277 -3.62 9.63 -6.59
CA VAL A 277 -2.97 9.27 -5.32
C VAL A 277 -2.52 7.82 -5.42
N ILE A 278 -1.23 7.63 -5.63
CA ILE A 278 -0.61 6.31 -5.79
C ILE A 278 -0.47 5.61 -4.45
N LYS A 279 -0.79 4.32 -4.43
CA LYS A 279 -0.63 3.42 -3.30
C LYS A 279 0.05 2.14 -3.79
N ARG A 280 1.34 1.97 -3.46
CA ARG A 280 2.20 0.93 -4.03
C ARG A 280 1.97 -0.44 -3.38
N VAL A 281 0.71 -0.92 -3.45
CA VAL A 281 0.33 -2.26 -2.98
C VAL A 281 1.13 -3.35 -3.69
N ASP A 282 1.41 -3.16 -4.97
CA ASP A 282 2.26 -4.03 -5.79
C ASP A 282 3.64 -4.27 -5.16
N ASN A 283 4.30 -3.18 -4.77
CA ASN A 283 5.61 -3.25 -4.13
C ASN A 283 5.53 -3.86 -2.73
N ALA A 284 4.54 -3.50 -1.92
CA ALA A 284 4.40 -4.01 -0.57
C ALA A 284 4.17 -5.53 -0.56
N VAL A 285 3.31 -6.04 -1.45
CA VAL A 285 3.09 -7.48 -1.65
C VAL A 285 4.37 -8.15 -2.14
N TYR A 286 5.01 -7.62 -3.17
CA TYR A 286 6.23 -8.17 -3.72
C TYR A 286 7.37 -8.26 -2.69
N HIS A 287 7.61 -7.19 -1.93
CA HIS A 287 8.66 -7.18 -0.90
C HIS A 287 8.34 -8.12 0.27
N THR A 288 7.05 -8.25 0.64
CA THR A 288 6.64 -9.23 1.66
C THR A 288 6.94 -10.67 1.20
N ILE A 289 6.74 -10.96 -0.08
CA ILE A 289 7.12 -12.25 -0.68
C ILE A 289 8.64 -12.44 -0.69
N GLN A 290 9.40 -11.40 -1.04
CA GLN A 290 10.87 -11.44 -0.98
C GLN A 290 11.37 -11.75 0.44
N ASP A 291 10.83 -11.07 1.45
CA ASP A 291 11.17 -11.30 2.84
C ASP A 291 10.86 -12.74 3.27
N GLN A 292 9.72 -13.28 2.80
CA GLN A 292 9.36 -14.69 3.04
C GLN A 292 10.39 -15.65 2.45
N VAL A 293 10.80 -15.41 1.20
CA VAL A 293 11.78 -16.25 0.48
C VAL A 293 13.17 -16.19 1.14
N ASN A 294 13.55 -15.01 1.58
CA ASN A 294 14.86 -14.76 2.23
C ASN A 294 14.90 -15.19 3.70
N ALA A 295 13.79 -15.68 4.26
CA ALA A 295 13.61 -15.93 5.70
C ALA A 295 13.84 -14.66 6.57
N GLU A 296 13.46 -13.51 6.04
CA GLU A 296 13.53 -12.18 6.66
C GLU A 296 12.14 -11.66 7.07
N PHE A 297 11.10 -12.48 6.90
CA PHE A 297 9.74 -12.09 7.32
C PHE A 297 9.73 -11.70 8.80
N SER A 298 9.20 -10.54 9.10
CA SER A 298 9.01 -10.03 10.46
C SER A 298 7.55 -9.68 10.70
N SER A 299 7.06 -9.95 11.90
CA SER A 299 5.74 -9.48 12.33
C SER A 299 5.74 -7.99 12.65
N GLY A 300 4.55 -7.42 12.77
CA GLY A 300 4.36 -6.00 13.06
C GLY A 300 3.90 -5.20 11.86
N THR A 301 3.98 -3.87 11.94
CA THR A 301 3.55 -2.97 10.88
C THR A 301 4.69 -2.65 9.92
N THR A 302 4.46 -2.80 8.62
CA THR A 302 5.29 -2.21 7.56
C THR A 302 4.62 -0.93 7.10
N LEU A 303 5.29 0.21 7.32
CA LEU A 303 4.80 1.52 6.89
C LEU A 303 5.24 1.80 5.45
N CYS A 304 4.28 2.18 4.61
CA CYS A 304 4.45 2.63 3.24
C CYS A 304 4.01 4.10 3.16
N ASP A 305 4.97 5.04 3.06
CA ASP A 305 4.75 6.48 3.14
C ASP A 305 5.40 7.24 1.96
N LEU A 306 5.29 8.57 1.95
CA LEU A 306 5.95 9.41 0.96
C LEU A 306 7.47 9.28 1.01
N ALA A 307 8.05 9.10 2.19
CA ALA A 307 9.51 9.06 2.37
C ALA A 307 10.13 7.82 1.71
N ASN A 308 9.43 6.70 1.72
CA ASN A 308 9.88 5.44 1.10
C ASN A 308 9.24 5.15 -0.27
N GLY A 309 8.41 6.06 -0.77
CA GLY A 309 7.72 5.89 -2.05
C GLY A 309 6.61 4.86 -2.05
N GLY A 310 6.10 4.50 -0.88
CA GLY A 310 4.96 3.62 -0.70
C GLY A 310 3.64 4.26 -1.10
N VAL A 311 3.57 5.60 -1.00
CA VAL A 311 2.49 6.44 -1.52
C VAL A 311 3.06 7.65 -2.26
N GLY A 312 2.24 8.36 -3.04
CA GLY A 312 2.67 9.56 -3.77
C GLY A 312 1.62 10.05 -4.73
N LEU A 313 2.00 10.99 -5.60
CA LEU A 313 1.20 11.39 -6.74
C LEU A 313 1.74 10.78 -8.04
N ALA A 314 0.83 10.38 -8.93
CA ALA A 314 1.17 10.02 -10.30
C ALA A 314 1.71 11.23 -11.08
N PRO A 315 2.45 11.01 -12.17
CA PRO A 315 2.78 12.08 -13.12
C PRO A 315 1.52 12.83 -13.59
N TYR A 316 1.66 14.10 -13.85
CA TYR A 316 0.53 14.94 -14.32
C TYR A 316 0.16 14.68 -15.79
N HIS A 317 0.97 13.93 -16.55
CA HIS A 317 0.74 13.60 -17.96
C HIS A 317 0.33 14.81 -18.80
N GLU A 318 -0.82 14.77 -19.48
CA GLU A 318 -1.32 15.89 -20.30
C GLU A 318 -1.68 17.13 -19.46
N ALA A 319 -2.02 16.94 -18.18
CA ALA A 319 -2.35 18.05 -17.28
C ALA A 319 -1.10 18.89 -16.92
N GLU A 320 0.12 18.40 -17.14
CA GLU A 320 1.37 19.18 -16.95
C GLU A 320 1.33 20.50 -17.74
N ALA A 321 0.67 20.50 -18.90
CA ALA A 321 0.59 21.68 -19.75
C ALA A 321 -0.34 22.78 -19.20
N ILE A 322 -1.23 22.46 -18.27
CA ILE A 322 -2.25 23.36 -17.72
C ILE A 322 -2.08 23.66 -16.23
N ILE A 323 -1.33 22.84 -15.51
CA ILE A 323 -1.01 23.07 -14.09
C ILE A 323 0.07 24.16 -14.04
N PRO A 324 -0.17 25.32 -13.38
CA PRO A 324 0.83 26.36 -13.21
C PRO A 324 2.06 25.84 -12.46
N SER A 325 3.26 26.28 -12.86
CA SER A 325 4.50 25.83 -12.20
C SER A 325 4.53 26.15 -10.70
N GLU A 326 3.93 27.27 -10.29
CA GLU A 326 3.82 27.63 -8.87
C GLU A 326 2.96 26.66 -8.07
N VAL A 327 2.00 25.96 -8.70
CA VAL A 327 1.24 24.90 -8.07
C VAL A 327 2.10 23.66 -7.87
N VAL A 328 2.86 23.26 -8.90
CA VAL A 328 3.82 22.14 -8.81
C VAL A 328 4.85 22.40 -7.72
N ASP A 329 5.48 23.60 -7.72
CA ASP A 329 6.45 23.98 -6.71
C ASP A 329 5.86 23.91 -5.28
N SER A 330 4.60 24.34 -5.11
CA SER A 330 3.92 24.28 -3.81
C SER A 330 3.67 22.83 -3.36
N ILE A 331 3.27 21.94 -4.28
CA ILE A 331 3.08 20.50 -3.99
C ILE A 331 4.41 19.88 -3.55
N ASP A 332 5.50 20.17 -4.25
CA ASP A 332 6.84 19.66 -3.93
C ASP A 332 7.35 20.16 -2.57
N GLU A 333 7.12 21.44 -2.25
CA GLU A 333 7.47 22.02 -0.94
C GLU A 333 6.67 21.34 0.19
N ILE A 334 5.37 21.11 0.00
CA ILE A 334 4.52 20.44 0.98
C ILE A 334 4.95 18.99 1.14
N ALA A 335 5.20 18.26 0.05
CA ALA A 335 5.69 16.88 0.11
C ALA A 335 6.98 16.78 0.94
N ASN A 336 7.95 17.66 0.65
CA ASN A 336 9.18 17.72 1.43
C ASN A 336 8.93 18.06 2.91
N SER A 337 7.97 18.91 3.21
CA SER A 337 7.65 19.28 4.59
C SER A 337 6.98 18.13 5.37
N ILE A 338 6.15 17.30 4.70
CA ILE A 338 5.58 16.08 5.26
C ILE A 338 6.69 15.06 5.53
N ILE A 339 7.53 14.76 4.53
CA ILE A 339 8.66 13.82 4.66
C ILE A 339 9.60 14.20 5.80
N ASN A 340 9.83 15.51 6.00
CA ASN A 340 10.69 16.01 7.07
C ASN A 340 9.96 16.15 8.43
N GLY A 341 8.68 15.79 8.52
CA GLY A 341 7.87 15.86 9.74
C GLY A 341 7.58 17.28 10.23
N THR A 342 7.65 18.28 9.35
CA THR A 342 7.35 19.70 9.67
C THR A 342 5.89 20.06 9.36
N THR A 343 5.22 19.28 8.55
CA THR A 343 3.76 19.34 8.32
C THR A 343 3.12 18.08 8.84
N ASP A 344 2.16 18.25 9.74
CA ASP A 344 1.26 17.20 10.20
C ASP A 344 -0.04 17.33 9.43
N VAL A 345 -0.33 16.38 8.55
CA VAL A 345 -1.51 16.39 7.67
C VAL A 345 -2.84 16.31 8.43
N TRP A 346 -2.79 15.89 9.71
CA TRP A 346 -3.93 15.78 10.62
C TRP A 346 -4.08 16.93 11.61
N ALA A 347 -3.01 17.73 11.82
CA ALA A 347 -2.98 18.77 12.86
C ALA A 347 -4.23 19.67 12.89
N PRO A 348 -4.79 20.10 11.78
CA PRO A 348 -5.96 20.96 11.79
C PRO A 348 -7.29 20.25 12.05
N LEU A 349 -7.36 18.96 11.80
CA LEU A 349 -8.52 18.14 12.14
C LEU A 349 -8.72 18.06 13.66
N TRP A 350 -7.63 18.05 14.42
CA TRP A 350 -7.65 18.02 15.89
C TRP A 350 -8.07 19.36 16.52
N THR A 351 -7.93 20.47 15.82
CA THR A 351 -8.30 21.81 16.32
C THR A 351 -9.74 22.19 16.01
N SER A 352 -10.42 21.50 15.11
CA SER A 352 -11.84 21.73 14.83
C SER A 352 -12.72 20.89 15.73
N SER A 353 -13.62 21.51 16.48
CA SER A 353 -14.58 20.86 17.39
C SER A 353 -15.58 19.90 16.71
N ILE A 354 -15.38 19.60 15.43
CA ILE A 354 -16.23 18.74 14.61
C ILE A 354 -15.70 17.29 14.55
N PHE A 355 -14.44 17.05 14.91
CA PHE A 355 -13.83 15.73 14.88
C PHE A 355 -13.60 15.20 16.29
N LEU A 356 -14.43 14.27 16.73
CA LEU A 356 -14.08 13.36 17.82
C LEU A 356 -13.15 12.28 17.24
N PRO A 357 -11.96 12.08 17.83
CA PRO A 357 -11.02 11.08 17.33
C PRO A 357 -11.65 9.69 17.33
N MET A 358 -11.53 8.96 16.22
CA MET A 358 -11.96 7.56 16.11
C MET A 358 -11.20 6.61 17.05
N ALA A 359 -10.14 7.09 17.73
CA ALA A 359 -9.39 6.36 18.76
C ALA A 359 -10.15 6.10 20.08
N GLN A 360 -11.45 6.43 20.14
CA GLN A 360 -12.32 6.16 21.31
C GLN A 360 -13.65 5.49 20.94
N ARG A 361 -13.69 4.74 19.84
CA ARG A 361 -14.86 3.89 19.56
C ARG A 361 -14.50 2.42 19.56
#